data_2d4d1ee1b1687ada3324165470876d64
#
_entry.id   2d4d1ee1b1687ada3324165470876d64
#
_cell.length_a   1.000
_cell.length_b   1.000
_cell.length_c   1.000
_cell.angle_alpha   90.00
_cell.angle_beta   90.00
_cell.angle_gamma   90.00
#
_symmetry.space_group_name_H-M   'P 1'
#
loop_
_entity.id
_entity.type
_entity.pdbx_description
1 polymer ?
#
loop_
_entity_poly.entity_id
_entity_poly.type
_entity_poly.pdbx_seq_one_letter_code
_entity_poly.pdbx_strand_id
1 'polypeptide(L)'
;MNLQESRRVLEELGHPVLALPEDSAGRFPDGDAWRIEIPSCEGPRVMAAVIDEASQRGVKIHRISQGSGVMMLTDAEIVEMVRLGREHDIEVCLFLGPRGSWDTGGQAKVSAAVGGVARGGRAVAASLVDAFRAVELGVNSLLVGDLGVLQLLDRLKSDGRLPADLVLKTSVLMPLPNGPTAAIYERAGATSLNVSTDLDLSTLGEIRAATTAPIDMYVEVPDDQGGSVRFYDVPDVVRIAAPVYLKMGVRNAPNIYPVGQHLAGTAEALGRERVRRAEMVLRLLAAEQKGDPS
;
A
#
# COMPACT_ATOMS: atom_id res chain seq x y z
N MET A 1 -7.13 -25.33 -15.25
CA MET A 1 -8.07 -25.31 -14.11
C MET A 1 -7.76 -24.05 -13.31
N ASN A 2 -8.74 -23.17 -13.17
CA ASN A 2 -8.68 -21.96 -12.34
C ASN A 2 -9.38 -22.21 -10.99
N LEU A 3 -9.44 -21.19 -10.11
CA LEU A 3 -10.07 -21.31 -8.78
C LEU A 3 -11.57 -21.60 -8.87
N GLN A 4 -12.27 -20.96 -9.80
CA GLN A 4 -13.69 -21.14 -9.97
C GLN A 4 -14.04 -22.56 -10.44
N GLU A 5 -13.29 -23.11 -11.39
CA GLU A 5 -13.41 -24.50 -11.81
C GLU A 5 -13.14 -25.47 -10.64
N SER A 6 -12.10 -25.20 -9.84
CA SER A 6 -11.76 -26.03 -8.68
C SER A 6 -12.87 -26.01 -7.62
N ARG A 7 -13.53 -24.88 -7.40
CA ARG A 7 -14.69 -24.76 -6.50
C ARG A 7 -15.86 -25.59 -7.00
N ARG A 8 -16.21 -25.52 -8.30
CA ARG A 8 -17.25 -26.36 -8.90
C ARG A 8 -16.97 -27.85 -8.71
N VAL A 9 -15.73 -28.28 -8.94
CA VAL A 9 -15.33 -29.68 -8.71
C VAL A 9 -15.53 -30.07 -7.24
N LEU A 10 -15.19 -29.22 -6.28
CA LEU A 10 -15.43 -29.47 -4.85
C LEU A 10 -16.93 -29.62 -4.55
N GLU A 11 -17.77 -28.75 -5.10
CA GLU A 11 -19.23 -28.79 -4.96
C GLU A 11 -19.81 -30.09 -5.56
N GLU A 12 -19.37 -30.48 -6.75
CA GLU A 12 -19.75 -31.74 -7.40
C GLU A 12 -19.37 -32.96 -6.58
N LEU A 13 -18.28 -32.89 -5.83
CA LEU A 13 -17.82 -33.92 -4.90
C LEU A 13 -18.51 -33.88 -3.53
N GLY A 14 -19.49 -32.98 -3.33
CA GLY A 14 -20.24 -32.84 -2.09
C GLY A 14 -19.55 -32.02 -0.99
N HIS A 15 -18.55 -31.24 -1.34
CA HIS A 15 -17.82 -30.34 -0.44
C HIS A 15 -18.18 -28.87 -0.74
N PRO A 16 -19.24 -28.31 -0.13
CA PRO A 16 -19.65 -26.94 -0.42
C PRO A 16 -18.58 -25.92 -0.02
N VAL A 17 -18.38 -24.94 -0.87
CA VAL A 17 -17.53 -23.76 -0.59
C VAL A 17 -18.42 -22.65 -0.05
N LEU A 18 -17.97 -21.98 1.02
CA LEU A 18 -18.73 -20.87 1.61
C LEU A 18 -18.95 -19.76 0.59
N ALA A 19 -20.14 -19.14 0.64
CA ALA A 19 -20.45 -17.99 -0.18
C ALA A 19 -19.49 -16.82 0.13
N LEU A 20 -19.03 -16.16 -0.92
CA LEU A 20 -18.18 -14.97 -0.81
C LEU A 20 -19.05 -13.71 -0.87
N PRO A 21 -18.55 -12.56 -0.37
CA PRO A 21 -19.21 -11.28 -0.51
C PRO A 21 -19.52 -10.93 -1.98
N GLU A 22 -20.47 -10.03 -2.16
CA GLU A 22 -20.85 -9.51 -3.48
C GLU A 22 -19.69 -8.76 -4.16
N ASP A 23 -19.77 -8.65 -5.48
CA ASP A 23 -18.80 -7.97 -6.30
C ASP A 23 -18.85 -6.45 -6.09
N SER A 24 -17.70 -5.82 -5.96
CA SER A 24 -17.59 -4.38 -5.97
C SER A 24 -17.75 -3.81 -7.37
N ALA A 25 -18.63 -2.80 -7.52
CA ALA A 25 -18.74 -2.02 -8.75
C ALA A 25 -17.67 -0.91 -8.85
N GLY A 26 -16.87 -0.69 -7.80
CA GLY A 26 -15.87 0.36 -7.74
C GLY A 26 -14.76 0.20 -8.77
N ARG A 27 -14.30 1.33 -9.34
CA ARG A 27 -13.20 1.36 -10.33
C ARG A 27 -12.31 2.58 -10.09
N PHE A 28 -11.07 2.49 -10.51
CA PHE A 28 -10.20 3.66 -10.66
C PHE A 28 -10.73 4.57 -11.78
N PRO A 29 -10.30 5.84 -11.87
CA PRO A 29 -10.77 6.78 -12.89
C PRO A 29 -10.57 6.34 -14.34
N ASP A 30 -9.58 5.46 -14.59
CA ASP A 30 -9.29 4.85 -15.90
C ASP A 30 -10.15 3.61 -16.20
N GLY A 31 -11.00 3.19 -15.26
CA GLY A 31 -11.86 2.02 -15.37
C GLY A 31 -11.28 0.72 -14.80
N ASP A 32 -10.01 0.72 -14.39
CA ASP A 32 -9.36 -0.45 -13.82
C ASP A 32 -9.92 -0.81 -12.44
N ALA A 33 -10.06 -2.12 -12.16
CA ALA A 33 -10.50 -2.62 -10.87
C ALA A 33 -9.34 -2.74 -9.85
N TRP A 34 -8.13 -2.89 -10.33
CA TRP A 34 -6.94 -3.12 -9.52
C TRP A 34 -5.71 -2.39 -10.06
N ARG A 35 -4.74 -2.19 -9.18
CA ARG A 35 -3.42 -1.62 -9.48
C ARG A 35 -2.34 -2.34 -8.67
N ILE A 36 -1.09 -2.30 -9.15
CA ILE A 36 0.06 -2.86 -8.44
C ILE A 36 0.79 -1.75 -7.68
N GLU A 37 1.06 -1.99 -6.40
CA GLU A 37 1.92 -1.17 -5.58
C GLU A 37 3.15 -1.97 -5.12
N ILE A 38 4.35 -1.40 -5.30
CA ILE A 38 5.60 -1.91 -4.75
C ILE A 38 5.96 -1.11 -3.50
N PRO A 39 5.77 -1.68 -2.29
CA PRO A 39 6.15 -1.04 -1.04
C PRO A 39 7.66 -1.14 -0.80
N SER A 40 8.15 -0.38 0.19
CA SER A 40 9.57 -0.38 0.59
C SER A 40 10.53 -0.03 -0.55
N CYS A 41 10.12 0.89 -1.41
CA CYS A 41 10.94 1.47 -2.45
C CYS A 41 11.70 2.68 -1.87
N GLU A 42 12.87 2.43 -1.29
CA GLU A 42 13.52 3.26 -0.28
C GLU A 42 14.47 4.32 -0.84
N GLY A 43 14.30 4.71 -2.10
CA GLY A 43 15.09 5.76 -2.73
C GLY A 43 15.19 5.57 -4.24
N PRO A 44 15.84 6.52 -4.96
CA PRO A 44 15.85 6.52 -6.42
C PRO A 44 16.56 5.30 -7.03
N ARG A 45 17.60 4.77 -6.38
CA ARG A 45 18.28 3.55 -6.85
C ARG A 45 17.37 2.33 -6.81
N VAL A 46 16.60 2.15 -5.72
CA VAL A 46 15.64 1.06 -5.60
C VAL A 46 14.50 1.24 -6.59
N MET A 47 14.02 2.48 -6.79
CA MET A 47 12.98 2.79 -7.76
C MET A 47 13.44 2.47 -9.19
N ALA A 48 14.66 2.85 -9.58
CA ALA A 48 15.24 2.50 -10.88
C ALA A 48 15.33 0.97 -11.08
N ALA A 49 15.74 0.23 -10.03
CA ALA A 49 15.80 -1.23 -10.08
C ALA A 49 14.40 -1.88 -10.23
N VAL A 50 13.38 -1.32 -9.56
CA VAL A 50 11.98 -1.74 -9.68
C VAL A 50 11.45 -1.49 -11.10
N ILE A 51 11.71 -0.31 -11.67
CA ILE A 51 11.30 0.05 -13.03
C ILE A 51 11.96 -0.85 -14.07
N ASP A 52 13.27 -1.07 -13.95
CA ASP A 52 14.03 -1.96 -14.84
C ASP A 52 13.46 -3.39 -14.82
N GLU A 53 13.28 -3.97 -13.64
CA GLU A 53 12.69 -5.32 -13.48
C GLU A 53 11.25 -5.39 -14.00
N ALA A 54 10.45 -4.34 -13.76
CA ALA A 54 9.08 -4.25 -14.24
C ALA A 54 9.02 -4.25 -15.77
N SER A 55 9.91 -3.48 -16.42
CA SER A 55 10.05 -3.45 -17.88
C SER A 55 10.43 -4.82 -18.45
N GLN A 56 11.42 -5.51 -17.84
CA GLN A 56 11.86 -6.83 -18.28
C GLN A 56 10.77 -7.90 -18.17
N ARG A 57 9.87 -7.78 -17.19
CA ARG A 57 8.78 -8.74 -16.94
C ARG A 57 7.44 -8.34 -17.57
N GLY A 58 7.34 -7.16 -18.18
CA GLY A 58 6.07 -6.64 -18.69
C GLY A 58 5.02 -6.39 -17.59
N VAL A 59 5.47 -5.98 -16.40
CA VAL A 59 4.61 -5.66 -15.25
C VAL A 59 4.42 -4.16 -15.16
N LYS A 60 3.17 -3.66 -15.24
CA LYS A 60 2.87 -2.26 -14.97
C LYS A 60 2.84 -2.02 -13.46
N ILE A 61 3.68 -1.11 -12.97
CA ILE A 61 3.66 -0.60 -11.61
C ILE A 61 2.89 0.72 -11.60
N HIS A 62 1.95 0.88 -10.67
CA HIS A 62 1.10 2.08 -10.60
C HIS A 62 1.50 2.99 -9.43
N ARG A 63 2.04 2.42 -8.36
CA ARG A 63 2.52 3.15 -7.19
C ARG A 63 3.75 2.48 -6.60
N ILE A 64 4.68 3.30 -6.14
CA ILE A 64 5.69 2.88 -5.17
C ILE A 64 5.42 3.55 -3.83
N SER A 65 5.73 2.89 -2.73
CA SER A 65 5.73 3.55 -1.42
C SER A 65 7.05 3.34 -0.68
N GLN A 66 7.53 4.43 -0.09
CA GLN A 66 8.74 4.47 0.71
C GLN A 66 8.33 4.43 2.19
N GLY A 67 9.05 3.70 3.01
CA GLY A 67 8.68 3.47 4.40
C GLY A 67 9.63 4.05 5.43
N SER A 68 10.86 4.40 5.09
CA SER A 68 11.84 4.99 6.01
C SER A 68 11.51 6.43 6.42
N GLY A 69 10.72 7.14 5.61
CA GLY A 69 10.28 8.51 5.85
C GLY A 69 11.01 9.53 4.99
N VAL A 70 10.32 10.64 4.71
CA VAL A 70 10.85 11.79 3.95
C VAL A 70 12.17 12.29 4.55
N MET A 71 12.27 12.30 5.87
CA MET A 71 13.48 12.73 6.61
C MET A 71 14.73 11.91 6.28
N MET A 72 14.61 10.70 5.72
CA MET A 72 15.72 9.82 5.37
C MET A 72 16.19 9.99 3.92
N LEU A 73 15.60 10.90 3.17
CA LEU A 73 15.97 11.24 1.80
C LEU A 73 16.49 12.68 1.70
N THR A 74 17.50 12.88 0.88
CA THR A 74 17.93 14.21 0.47
C THR A 74 16.94 14.83 -0.54
N ASP A 75 16.95 16.13 -0.72
CA ASP A 75 16.10 16.80 -1.72
C ASP A 75 16.36 16.28 -3.12
N ALA A 76 17.63 16.05 -3.47
CA ALA A 76 18.01 15.48 -4.77
C ALA A 76 17.44 14.07 -4.99
N GLU A 77 17.41 13.22 -3.95
CA GLU A 77 16.82 11.90 -4.03
C GLU A 77 15.30 11.96 -4.22
N ILE A 78 14.60 12.85 -3.51
CA ILE A 78 13.16 13.05 -3.69
C ILE A 78 12.83 13.55 -5.09
N VAL A 79 13.56 14.59 -5.58
CA VAL A 79 13.38 15.13 -6.92
C VAL A 79 13.61 14.04 -7.99
N GLU A 80 14.62 13.19 -7.81
CA GLU A 80 14.88 12.10 -8.75
C GLU A 80 13.78 11.03 -8.72
N MET A 81 13.23 10.68 -7.55
CA MET A 81 12.07 9.77 -7.48
C MET A 81 10.84 10.36 -8.16
N VAL A 82 10.57 11.65 -7.96
CA VAL A 82 9.46 12.35 -8.63
C VAL A 82 9.66 12.38 -10.15
N ARG A 83 10.89 12.62 -10.62
CA ARG A 83 11.22 12.59 -12.06
C ARG A 83 10.94 11.19 -12.65
N LEU A 84 11.46 10.15 -12.01
CA LEU A 84 11.22 8.75 -12.42
C LEU A 84 9.72 8.39 -12.39
N GLY A 85 9.00 8.84 -11.36
CA GLY A 85 7.56 8.65 -11.26
C GLY A 85 6.79 9.23 -12.44
N ARG A 86 7.11 10.47 -12.82
CA ARG A 86 6.49 11.15 -13.98
C ARG A 86 6.85 10.50 -15.31
N GLU A 87 8.10 10.08 -15.47
CA GLU A 87 8.59 9.46 -16.71
C GLU A 87 7.91 8.09 -16.97
N HIS A 88 7.58 7.35 -15.91
CA HIS A 88 7.04 5.99 -15.99
C HIS A 88 5.56 5.86 -15.57
N ASP A 89 4.86 6.98 -15.35
CA ASP A 89 3.46 7.01 -14.89
C ASP A 89 3.27 6.22 -13.58
N ILE A 90 4.16 6.46 -12.60
CA ILE A 90 4.16 5.81 -11.28
C ILE A 90 3.92 6.86 -10.19
N GLU A 91 2.90 6.66 -9.36
CA GLU A 91 2.67 7.46 -8.17
C GLU A 91 3.77 7.21 -7.13
N VAL A 92 4.41 8.28 -6.64
CA VAL A 92 5.44 8.23 -5.60
C VAL A 92 4.82 8.61 -4.27
N CYS A 93 4.69 7.64 -3.37
CA CYS A 93 4.09 7.81 -2.04
C CYS A 93 5.18 7.75 -0.95
N LEU A 94 5.41 8.85 -0.23
CA LEU A 94 6.45 8.94 0.79
C LEU A 94 5.85 8.95 2.21
N PHE A 95 6.47 8.18 3.11
CA PHE A 95 6.05 8.10 4.51
C PHE A 95 6.43 9.38 5.27
N LEU A 96 5.50 9.88 6.07
CA LEU A 96 5.75 11.00 6.98
C LEU A 96 6.33 10.49 8.31
N GLY A 97 7.47 11.03 8.69
CA GLY A 97 8.17 10.69 9.92
C GLY A 97 8.05 11.76 11.01
N PRO A 98 8.72 11.59 12.15
CA PRO A 98 9.45 10.38 12.56
C PRO A 98 8.50 9.26 13.01
N ARG A 99 8.95 8.01 12.87
CA ARG A 99 8.21 6.87 13.44
C ARG A 99 8.44 6.82 14.95
N GLY A 100 7.38 6.56 15.72
CA GLY A 100 7.49 6.39 17.17
C GLY A 100 8.44 5.26 17.60
N SER A 101 8.68 4.27 16.73
CA SER A 101 9.65 3.19 16.96
C SER A 101 11.12 3.64 16.91
N TRP A 102 11.42 4.77 16.30
CA TRP A 102 12.79 5.30 16.15
C TRP A 102 13.09 6.47 17.08
N ASP A 103 12.09 6.98 17.77
CA ASP A 103 12.20 8.03 18.77
C ASP A 103 12.22 7.44 20.19
N THR A 104 11.91 8.21 21.21
CA THR A 104 11.85 7.86 22.62
C THR A 104 10.77 6.82 22.98
N GLY A 105 10.33 6.03 22.01
CA GLY A 105 9.18 5.14 22.09
C GLY A 105 9.46 3.75 22.62
N GLY A 106 9.78 3.58 23.91
CA GLY A 106 9.88 2.24 24.50
C GLY A 106 8.66 1.34 24.25
N GLN A 107 7.46 1.92 24.19
CA GLN A 107 6.21 1.20 23.90
C GLN A 107 6.18 0.61 22.48
N ALA A 108 6.81 1.26 21.49
CA ALA A 108 6.89 0.74 20.13
C ALA A 108 7.71 -0.56 20.00
N LYS A 109 8.55 -0.87 20.99
CA LYS A 109 9.26 -2.16 21.08
C LYS A 109 8.34 -3.30 21.53
N VAL A 110 7.22 -2.97 22.16
CA VAL A 110 6.24 -3.94 22.70
C VAL A 110 5.05 -4.11 21.74
N SER A 111 4.70 -3.05 20.99
CA SER A 111 3.56 -3.06 20.07
C SER A 111 3.89 -2.31 18.79
N ALA A 112 3.82 -3.00 17.65
CA ALA A 112 3.97 -2.40 16.32
C ALA A 112 2.87 -1.35 16.01
N ALA A 113 1.69 -1.46 16.65
CA ALA A 113 0.56 -0.55 16.44
C ALA A 113 0.86 0.91 16.80
N VAL A 114 1.86 1.17 17.61
CA VAL A 114 2.29 2.54 17.96
C VAL A 114 3.51 3.00 17.15
N GLY A 115 3.97 2.19 16.20
CA GLY A 115 5.17 2.48 15.40
C GLY A 115 5.04 3.67 14.48
N GLY A 116 3.83 3.94 13.97
CA GLY A 116 3.52 5.07 13.08
C GLY A 116 3.07 6.34 13.78
N VAL A 117 2.76 6.29 15.09
CA VAL A 117 2.12 7.37 15.83
C VAL A 117 3.08 8.54 16.06
N ALA A 118 2.62 9.76 15.80
CA ALA A 118 3.32 11.01 16.11
C ALA A 118 3.14 11.37 17.59
N ARG A 119 4.20 11.17 18.40
CA ARG A 119 4.14 11.33 19.85
C ARG A 119 4.39 12.77 20.29
N GLY A 120 3.33 13.46 20.70
CA GLY A 120 3.37 14.85 21.18
C GLY A 120 3.53 15.87 20.04
N GLY A 121 3.35 17.15 20.37
CA GLY A 121 3.33 18.23 19.39
C GLY A 121 4.59 18.37 18.55
N ARG A 122 5.76 17.99 19.09
CA ARG A 122 7.03 18.03 18.35
C ARG A 122 7.05 17.02 17.20
N ALA A 123 6.59 15.79 17.42
CA ALA A 123 6.55 14.79 16.34
C ALA A 123 5.49 15.13 15.30
N VAL A 124 4.33 15.66 15.71
CA VAL A 124 3.32 16.21 14.79
C VAL A 124 3.90 17.32 13.94
N ALA A 125 4.61 18.30 14.55
CA ALA A 125 5.25 19.38 13.80
C ALA A 125 6.30 18.84 12.80
N ALA A 126 7.09 17.84 13.18
CA ALA A 126 8.06 17.21 12.28
C ALA A 126 7.37 16.51 11.09
N SER A 127 6.22 15.85 11.32
CA SER A 127 5.43 15.25 10.22
C SER A 127 4.90 16.32 9.24
N LEU A 128 4.52 17.51 9.73
CA LEU A 128 4.13 18.62 8.87
C LEU A 128 5.32 19.20 8.09
N VAL A 129 6.51 19.31 8.71
CA VAL A 129 7.74 19.71 8.00
C VAL A 129 8.02 18.74 6.84
N ASP A 130 7.95 17.43 7.08
CA ASP A 130 8.12 16.42 6.03
C ASP A 130 7.06 16.57 4.93
N ALA A 131 5.79 16.81 5.29
CA ALA A 131 4.71 16.96 4.32
C ALA A 131 4.92 18.17 3.40
N PHE A 132 5.21 19.34 3.96
CA PHE A 132 5.47 20.54 3.16
C PHE A 132 6.72 20.38 2.27
N ARG A 133 7.81 19.84 2.82
CA ARG A 133 9.03 19.58 2.07
C ARG A 133 8.78 18.62 0.89
N ALA A 134 8.07 17.51 1.12
CA ALA A 134 7.76 16.55 0.07
C ALA A 134 6.94 17.20 -1.05
N VAL A 135 5.89 17.96 -0.70
CA VAL A 135 5.02 18.65 -1.66
C VAL A 135 5.79 19.73 -2.44
N GLU A 136 6.62 20.53 -1.78
CA GLU A 136 7.49 21.53 -2.43
C GLU A 136 8.44 20.89 -3.46
N LEU A 137 8.92 19.67 -3.21
CA LEU A 137 9.75 18.90 -4.12
C LEU A 137 8.96 18.11 -5.18
N GLY A 138 7.63 18.26 -5.21
CA GLY A 138 6.76 17.74 -6.26
C GLY A 138 6.13 16.39 -5.98
N VAL A 139 6.19 15.88 -4.74
CA VAL A 139 5.48 14.67 -4.31
C VAL A 139 3.98 14.98 -4.18
N ASN A 140 3.14 14.10 -4.72
CA ASN A 140 1.68 14.23 -4.70
C ASN A 140 0.96 13.15 -3.88
N SER A 141 1.69 12.30 -3.16
CA SER A 141 1.14 11.22 -2.35
C SER A 141 1.94 11.04 -1.06
N LEU A 142 1.25 11.06 0.07
CA LEU A 142 1.85 10.97 1.40
C LEU A 142 1.28 9.74 2.15
N LEU A 143 2.18 8.92 2.71
CA LEU A 143 1.84 7.78 3.56
C LEU A 143 1.82 8.24 5.02
N VAL A 144 0.64 8.23 5.63
CA VAL A 144 0.38 8.80 6.97
C VAL A 144 0.20 7.68 7.99
N GLY A 145 0.92 7.74 9.09
CA GLY A 145 0.90 6.74 10.16
C GLY A 145 0.16 7.19 11.44
N ASP A 146 -0.44 8.38 11.44
CA ASP A 146 -1.10 8.97 12.62
C ASP A 146 -2.41 9.66 12.24
N LEU A 147 -3.49 9.36 12.96
CA LEU A 147 -4.82 9.90 12.68
C LEU A 147 -4.90 11.42 12.88
N GLY A 148 -4.22 11.95 13.90
CA GLY A 148 -4.20 13.38 14.15
C GLY A 148 -3.45 14.14 13.03
N VAL A 149 -2.33 13.58 12.56
CA VAL A 149 -1.59 14.12 11.41
C VAL A 149 -2.45 14.06 10.15
N LEU A 150 -3.15 12.95 9.89
CA LEU A 150 -4.06 12.81 8.75
C LEU A 150 -5.11 13.93 8.73
N GLN A 151 -5.80 14.16 9.84
CA GLN A 151 -6.82 15.20 9.95
C GLN A 151 -6.24 16.61 9.77
N LEU A 152 -5.03 16.87 10.28
CA LEU A 152 -4.36 18.18 10.08
C LEU A 152 -4.00 18.40 8.60
N LEU A 153 -3.53 17.37 7.90
CA LEU A 153 -3.21 17.46 6.47
C LEU A 153 -4.47 17.70 5.63
N ASP A 154 -5.58 17.04 5.94
CA ASP A 154 -6.87 17.26 5.27
C ASP A 154 -7.33 18.70 5.47
N ARG A 155 -7.22 19.22 6.69
CA ARG A 155 -7.52 20.64 6.95
C ARG A 155 -6.62 21.58 6.15
N LEU A 156 -5.31 21.31 6.08
CA LEU A 156 -4.37 22.12 5.29
C LEU A 156 -4.69 22.08 3.79
N LYS A 157 -5.22 20.97 3.27
CA LYS A 157 -5.77 20.90 1.90
C LYS A 157 -6.99 21.79 1.76
N SER A 158 -7.93 21.69 2.69
CA SER A 158 -9.17 22.48 2.70
C SER A 158 -8.91 23.98 2.82
N ASP A 159 -7.87 24.38 3.57
CA ASP A 159 -7.43 25.77 3.74
C ASP A 159 -6.56 26.27 2.55
N GLY A 160 -6.34 25.44 1.50
CA GLY A 160 -5.55 25.78 0.31
C GLY A 160 -4.04 25.88 0.57
N ARG A 161 -3.54 25.39 1.68
CA ARG A 161 -2.11 25.39 2.05
C ARG A 161 -1.36 24.18 1.52
N LEU A 162 -2.08 23.12 1.17
CA LEU A 162 -1.59 21.94 0.45
C LEU A 162 -2.46 21.72 -0.79
N PRO A 163 -1.95 21.07 -1.85
CA PRO A 163 -2.71 20.76 -3.06
C PRO A 163 -3.99 20.00 -2.76
N ALA A 164 -5.11 20.37 -3.38
CA ALA A 164 -6.40 19.71 -3.17
C ALA A 164 -6.41 18.26 -3.63
N ASP A 165 -5.61 17.91 -4.64
CA ASP A 165 -5.44 16.58 -5.23
C ASP A 165 -4.36 15.74 -4.54
N LEU A 166 -3.72 16.27 -3.48
CA LEU A 166 -2.75 15.51 -2.69
C LEU A 166 -3.37 14.24 -2.13
N VAL A 167 -2.80 13.10 -2.46
CA VAL A 167 -3.21 11.80 -1.94
C VAL A 167 -2.75 11.64 -0.50
N LEU A 168 -3.69 11.35 0.39
CA LEU A 168 -3.43 11.01 1.79
C LEU A 168 -3.73 9.53 1.99
N LYS A 169 -2.70 8.71 2.00
CA LYS A 169 -2.79 7.27 2.17
C LYS A 169 -2.54 6.88 3.61
N THR A 170 -3.42 6.04 4.20
CA THR A 170 -3.17 5.49 5.54
C THR A 170 -2.07 4.42 5.50
N SER A 171 -1.20 4.43 6.50
CA SER A 171 -0.20 3.37 6.68
C SER A 171 -0.85 2.09 7.21
N VAL A 172 -0.28 0.93 6.88
CA VAL A 172 -0.64 -0.35 7.51
C VAL A 172 -0.39 -0.35 9.03
N LEU A 173 0.43 0.59 9.53
CA LEU A 173 0.64 0.82 10.96
C LEU A 173 -0.58 1.48 11.64
N MET A 174 -1.53 2.00 10.89
CA MET A 174 -2.84 2.44 11.39
C MET A 174 -3.82 1.28 11.23
N PRO A 175 -4.20 0.57 12.32
CA PRO A 175 -5.08 -0.59 12.21
C PRO A 175 -6.41 -0.24 11.55
N LEU A 176 -6.78 -0.96 10.48
CA LEU A 176 -8.05 -0.83 9.78
C LEU A 176 -8.71 -2.23 9.66
N PRO A 177 -9.36 -2.70 10.74
CA PRO A 177 -9.89 -4.06 10.81
C PRO A 177 -11.38 -4.19 10.46
N ASN A 178 -12.10 -3.09 10.22
CA ASN A 178 -13.55 -3.11 10.00
C ASN A 178 -14.07 -1.87 9.27
N GLY A 179 -15.30 -1.94 8.78
CA GLY A 179 -15.96 -0.85 8.04
C GLY A 179 -16.10 0.47 8.80
N PRO A 180 -16.55 0.49 10.07
CA PRO A 180 -16.61 1.74 10.84
C PRO A 180 -15.27 2.47 10.94
N THR A 181 -14.15 1.77 11.09
CA THR A 181 -12.82 2.38 11.09
C THR A 181 -12.46 2.95 9.72
N ALA A 182 -12.78 2.25 8.62
CA ALA A 182 -12.58 2.77 7.26
C ALA A 182 -13.33 4.10 7.06
N ALA A 183 -14.60 4.15 7.44
CA ALA A 183 -15.42 5.35 7.35
C ALA A 183 -14.88 6.51 8.22
N ILE A 184 -14.26 6.23 9.37
CA ILE A 184 -13.62 7.25 10.20
C ILE A 184 -12.38 7.81 9.49
N TYR A 185 -11.52 6.95 8.93
CA TYR A 185 -10.30 7.39 8.24
C TYR A 185 -10.61 8.19 6.97
N GLU A 186 -11.63 7.76 6.19
CA GLU A 186 -12.08 8.51 5.01
C GLU A 186 -12.61 9.89 5.40
N ARG A 187 -13.44 10.00 6.46
CA ARG A 187 -13.90 11.30 6.99
C ARG A 187 -12.78 12.17 7.58
N ALA A 188 -11.69 11.56 8.03
CA ALA A 188 -10.51 12.28 8.51
C ALA A 188 -9.58 12.74 7.37
N GLY A 189 -9.98 12.49 6.11
CA GLY A 189 -9.26 12.97 4.92
C GLY A 189 -8.45 11.90 4.19
N ALA A 190 -8.51 10.63 4.58
CA ALA A 190 -7.83 9.57 3.83
C ALA A 190 -8.46 9.40 2.45
N THR A 191 -7.61 9.36 1.43
CA THR A 191 -8.00 9.16 0.03
C THR A 191 -7.52 7.81 -0.53
N SER A 192 -6.81 7.01 0.26
CA SER A 192 -6.41 5.63 -0.01
C SER A 192 -6.22 4.90 1.33
N LEU A 193 -6.81 3.72 1.48
CA LEU A 193 -6.96 3.04 2.77
C LEU A 193 -6.17 1.73 2.81
N ASN A 194 -5.10 1.71 3.60
CA ASN A 194 -4.33 0.49 3.82
C ASN A 194 -5.00 -0.34 4.93
N VAL A 195 -5.54 -1.48 4.56
CA VAL A 195 -6.26 -2.36 5.50
C VAL A 195 -5.30 -3.23 6.32
N SER A 196 -5.79 -3.79 7.42
CA SER A 196 -5.05 -4.80 8.20
C SER A 196 -4.68 -6.00 7.32
N THR A 197 -3.55 -6.63 7.61
CA THR A 197 -2.93 -7.61 6.71
C THR A 197 -3.55 -9.00 6.75
N ASP A 198 -4.31 -9.32 7.81
CA ASP A 198 -4.83 -10.63 8.15
C ASP A 198 -6.36 -10.77 7.98
N LEU A 199 -6.99 -9.83 7.25
CA LEU A 199 -8.44 -9.85 7.03
C LEU A 199 -8.86 -11.03 6.15
N ASP A 200 -9.97 -11.67 6.52
CA ASP A 200 -10.66 -12.59 5.63
C ASP A 200 -11.45 -11.83 4.54
N LEU A 201 -11.94 -12.56 3.55
CA LEU A 201 -12.66 -11.96 2.42
C LEU A 201 -14.01 -11.37 2.83
N SER A 202 -14.67 -11.92 3.86
CA SER A 202 -15.94 -11.37 4.39
C SER A 202 -15.72 -10.00 5.00
N THR A 203 -14.75 -9.88 5.90
CA THR A 203 -14.40 -8.60 6.53
C THR A 203 -13.94 -7.57 5.49
N LEU A 204 -13.21 -8.01 4.46
CA LEU A 204 -12.80 -7.13 3.36
C LEU A 204 -14.02 -6.57 2.60
N GLY A 205 -15.05 -7.40 2.36
CA GLY A 205 -16.31 -6.97 1.76
C GLY A 205 -17.06 -5.94 2.63
N GLU A 206 -17.10 -6.15 3.94
CA GLU A 206 -17.71 -5.20 4.90
C GLU A 206 -16.97 -3.85 4.88
N ILE A 207 -15.63 -3.87 4.81
CA ILE A 207 -14.84 -2.64 4.68
C ILE A 207 -15.14 -1.95 3.35
N ARG A 208 -15.20 -2.69 2.24
CA ARG A 208 -15.53 -2.12 0.93
C ARG A 208 -16.89 -1.44 0.93
N ALA A 209 -17.88 -2.04 1.56
CA ALA A 209 -19.23 -1.46 1.66
C ALA A 209 -19.28 -0.14 2.48
N ALA A 210 -18.29 0.10 3.34
CA ALA A 210 -18.24 1.25 4.24
C ALA A 210 -17.41 2.44 3.71
N THR A 211 -16.74 2.31 2.55
CA THR A 211 -15.86 3.36 2.00
C THR A 211 -15.94 3.41 0.48
N THR A 212 -15.63 4.56 -0.12
CA THR A 212 -15.48 4.71 -1.57
C THR A 212 -14.01 4.81 -2.00
N ALA A 213 -13.12 5.09 -1.06
CA ALA A 213 -11.69 5.22 -1.32
C ALA A 213 -11.07 3.91 -1.81
N PRO A 214 -10.05 3.94 -2.66
CA PRO A 214 -9.25 2.76 -2.99
C PRO A 214 -8.72 2.06 -1.74
N ILE A 215 -8.80 0.73 -1.75
CA ILE A 215 -8.25 -0.13 -0.70
C ILE A 215 -6.83 -0.54 -1.09
N ASP A 216 -5.90 -0.49 -0.14
CA ASP A 216 -4.54 -1.00 -0.31
C ASP A 216 -4.39 -2.27 0.51
N MET A 217 -4.16 -3.42 -0.15
CA MET A 217 -4.07 -4.71 0.52
C MET A 217 -2.77 -5.43 0.18
N TYR A 218 -2.06 -5.87 1.22
CA TYR A 218 -0.94 -6.79 1.04
C TYR A 218 -1.44 -8.18 0.62
N VAL A 219 -0.93 -8.69 -0.48
CA VAL A 219 -1.17 -10.07 -0.94
C VAL A 219 0.01 -10.99 -0.66
N GLU A 220 1.19 -10.42 -0.41
CA GLU A 220 2.27 -11.03 0.36
C GLU A 220 2.70 -10.07 1.46
N VAL A 221 2.64 -10.52 2.71
CA VAL A 221 2.85 -9.71 3.91
C VAL A 221 4.26 -9.95 4.45
N PRO A 222 5.07 -8.91 4.70
CA PRO A 222 6.36 -9.06 5.38
C PRO A 222 6.21 -9.67 6.78
N ASP A 223 7.25 -10.34 7.27
CA ASP A 223 7.20 -11.05 8.55
C ASP A 223 6.99 -10.13 9.76
N ASP A 224 7.48 -8.90 9.72
CA ASP A 224 7.26 -7.88 10.76
C ASP A 224 5.81 -7.33 10.81
N GLN A 225 4.98 -7.72 9.85
CA GLN A 225 3.57 -7.34 9.75
C GLN A 225 2.62 -8.55 9.74
N GLY A 226 3.06 -9.70 10.25
CA GLY A 226 2.27 -10.90 10.42
C GLY A 226 2.60 -12.05 9.46
N GLY A 227 3.21 -11.79 8.34
CA GLY A 227 3.76 -12.78 7.39
C GLY A 227 2.75 -13.75 6.78
N SER A 228 2.27 -13.49 5.57
CA SER A 228 1.40 -14.42 4.82
C SER A 228 1.63 -14.32 3.32
N VAL A 229 1.20 -15.34 2.56
CA VAL A 229 1.19 -15.35 1.09
C VAL A 229 -0.21 -15.75 0.64
N ARG A 230 -0.93 -14.84 0.00
CA ARG A 230 -2.36 -14.96 -0.33
C ARG A 230 -2.61 -14.82 -1.84
N PHE A 231 -1.72 -15.35 -2.66
CA PHE A 231 -1.81 -15.17 -4.12
C PHE A 231 -3.08 -15.79 -4.72
N TYR A 232 -3.54 -16.91 -4.18
CA TYR A 232 -4.78 -17.53 -4.63
C TYR A 232 -6.05 -16.77 -4.23
N ASP A 233 -5.96 -15.86 -3.23
CA ASP A 233 -7.10 -15.01 -2.87
C ASP A 233 -7.23 -13.80 -3.81
N VAL A 234 -6.22 -13.50 -4.63
CA VAL A 234 -6.17 -12.25 -5.41
C VAL A 234 -7.34 -12.06 -6.35
N PRO A 235 -7.84 -13.07 -7.09
CA PRO A 235 -9.04 -12.88 -7.91
C PRO A 235 -10.25 -12.44 -7.08
N ASP A 236 -10.48 -13.05 -5.93
CA ASP A 236 -11.58 -12.67 -5.04
C ASP A 236 -11.33 -11.30 -4.37
N VAL A 237 -10.10 -10.99 -3.98
CA VAL A 237 -9.74 -9.68 -3.46
C VAL A 237 -10.07 -8.57 -4.48
N VAL A 238 -9.72 -8.76 -5.74
CA VAL A 238 -10.04 -7.81 -6.82
C VAL A 238 -11.54 -7.66 -6.98
N ARG A 239 -12.26 -8.77 -7.03
CA ARG A 239 -13.71 -8.79 -7.19
C ARG A 239 -14.44 -8.09 -6.06
N ILE A 240 -14.05 -8.35 -4.81
CA ILE A 240 -14.71 -7.87 -3.59
C ILE A 240 -14.30 -6.43 -3.26
N ALA A 241 -13.01 -6.09 -3.39
CA ALA A 241 -12.46 -4.84 -2.84
C ALA A 241 -12.17 -3.74 -3.87
N ALA A 242 -12.49 -3.93 -5.14
CA ALA A 242 -12.24 -2.91 -6.17
C ALA A 242 -12.84 -1.54 -5.81
N PRO A 243 -12.15 -0.40 -6.09
CA PRO A 243 -10.80 -0.31 -6.63
C PRO A 243 -9.75 -0.67 -5.57
N VAL A 244 -8.80 -1.54 -5.92
CA VAL A 244 -7.83 -2.06 -4.95
C VAL A 244 -6.39 -1.99 -5.46
N TYR A 245 -5.46 -1.56 -4.61
CA TYR A 245 -4.03 -1.72 -4.82
C TYR A 245 -3.57 -3.06 -4.22
N LEU A 246 -3.00 -3.92 -5.06
CA LEU A 246 -2.36 -5.17 -4.66
C LEU A 246 -0.91 -4.86 -4.28
N LYS A 247 -0.57 -5.06 -3.02
CA LYS A 247 0.77 -4.74 -2.48
C LYS A 247 1.60 -6.00 -2.34
N MET A 248 2.83 -5.91 -2.87
CA MET A 248 3.79 -7.02 -2.87
C MET A 248 4.83 -6.84 -1.76
N GLY A 249 4.65 -7.51 -0.63
CA GLY A 249 5.73 -7.73 0.34
C GLY A 249 6.64 -8.88 -0.08
N VAL A 250 7.64 -9.17 0.74
CA VAL A 250 8.48 -10.37 0.61
C VAL A 250 8.64 -11.00 1.98
N ARG A 251 8.29 -12.28 2.12
CA ARG A 251 8.53 -13.05 3.33
C ARG A 251 10.00 -13.48 3.47
N ASN A 252 10.42 -13.75 4.68
CA ASN A 252 11.80 -14.12 5.02
C ASN A 252 12.82 -13.09 4.53
N ALA A 253 12.41 -11.83 4.46
CA ALA A 253 13.29 -10.72 4.13
C ALA A 253 13.89 -10.12 5.39
N PRO A 254 15.16 -9.64 5.34
CA PRO A 254 15.71 -8.88 6.44
C PRO A 254 14.92 -7.59 6.65
N ASN A 255 14.80 -7.14 7.91
CA ASN A 255 14.29 -5.81 8.18
C ASN A 255 15.29 -4.77 7.67
N ILE A 256 14.81 -3.90 6.77
CA ILE A 256 15.64 -2.87 6.14
C ILE A 256 15.38 -1.46 6.69
N TYR A 257 14.48 -1.30 7.66
CA TYR A 257 14.10 0.02 8.16
C TYR A 257 14.90 0.47 9.39
N PRO A 258 15.40 1.74 9.39
CA PRO A 258 15.44 2.68 8.28
C PRO A 258 16.56 2.33 7.28
N VAL A 259 16.26 2.46 5.98
CA VAL A 259 17.25 2.23 4.92
C VAL A 259 18.22 3.40 4.84
N GLY A 260 19.48 3.07 4.54
CA GLY A 260 20.53 4.00 4.15
C GLY A 260 21.37 3.36 3.05
N GLN A 261 22.41 4.05 2.58
CA GLN A 261 23.29 3.59 1.50
C GLN A 261 23.95 2.23 1.79
N HIS A 262 24.17 1.91 3.07
CA HIS A 262 24.73 0.63 3.53
C HIS A 262 23.83 -0.58 3.26
N LEU A 263 22.53 -0.38 3.06
CA LEU A 263 21.55 -1.43 2.74
C LEU A 263 21.01 -1.33 1.29
N ALA A 264 21.53 -0.40 0.48
CA ALA A 264 20.99 -0.13 -0.85
C ALA A 264 20.94 -1.39 -1.73
N GLY A 265 21.98 -2.21 -1.76
CA GLY A 265 21.99 -3.45 -2.56
C GLY A 265 20.92 -4.47 -2.11
N THR A 266 20.69 -4.60 -0.80
CA THR A 266 19.62 -5.45 -0.27
C THR A 266 18.25 -4.91 -0.65
N ALA A 267 18.03 -3.61 -0.52
CA ALA A 267 16.78 -2.96 -0.88
C ALA A 267 16.46 -3.09 -2.38
N GLU A 268 17.46 -2.96 -3.25
CA GLU A 268 17.32 -3.18 -4.70
C GLU A 268 16.92 -4.64 -5.01
N ALA A 269 17.60 -5.63 -4.41
CA ALA A 269 17.28 -7.04 -4.62
C ALA A 269 15.84 -7.37 -4.16
N LEU A 270 15.41 -6.84 -3.01
CA LEU A 270 14.05 -6.98 -2.52
C LEU A 270 13.03 -6.26 -3.41
N GLY A 271 13.38 -5.10 -3.97
CA GLY A 271 12.56 -4.38 -4.94
C GLY A 271 12.28 -5.21 -6.19
N ARG A 272 13.33 -5.79 -6.79
CA ARG A 272 13.21 -6.70 -7.94
C ARG A 272 12.37 -7.93 -7.63
N GLU A 273 12.57 -8.56 -6.46
CA GLU A 273 11.77 -9.71 -6.06
C GLU A 273 10.28 -9.36 -5.89
N ARG A 274 9.93 -8.18 -5.37
CA ARG A 274 8.53 -7.71 -5.31
C ARG A 274 7.89 -7.62 -6.69
N VAL A 275 8.62 -7.15 -7.69
CA VAL A 275 8.14 -7.13 -9.08
C VAL A 275 7.92 -8.55 -9.61
N ARG A 276 8.84 -9.48 -9.33
CA ARG A 276 8.65 -10.89 -9.69
C ARG A 276 7.40 -11.50 -9.03
N ARG A 277 7.10 -11.14 -7.78
CA ARG A 277 5.86 -11.55 -7.10
C ARG A 277 4.62 -10.96 -7.79
N ALA A 278 4.69 -9.70 -8.20
CA ALA A 278 3.60 -9.08 -8.97
C ALA A 278 3.33 -9.83 -10.28
N GLU A 279 4.36 -10.23 -11.02
CA GLU A 279 4.19 -11.07 -12.22
C GLU A 279 3.44 -12.37 -11.92
N MET A 280 3.78 -13.06 -10.81
CA MET A 280 3.10 -14.29 -10.40
C MET A 280 1.61 -14.06 -10.12
N VAL A 281 1.29 -12.98 -9.42
CA VAL A 281 -0.09 -12.58 -9.12
C VAL A 281 -0.87 -12.25 -10.40
N LEU A 282 -0.28 -11.51 -11.33
CA LEU A 282 -0.91 -11.17 -12.60
C LEU A 282 -1.21 -12.40 -13.46
N ARG A 283 -0.37 -13.43 -13.41
CA ARG A 283 -0.64 -14.71 -14.08
C ARG A 283 -1.88 -15.41 -13.52
N LEU A 284 -2.09 -15.37 -12.20
CA LEU A 284 -3.28 -15.93 -11.56
C LEU A 284 -4.55 -15.17 -11.96
N LEU A 285 -4.50 -13.83 -11.95
CA LEU A 285 -5.61 -12.99 -12.42
C LEU A 285 -5.98 -13.27 -13.89
N ALA A 286 -4.98 -13.36 -14.77
CA ALA A 286 -5.21 -13.66 -16.18
C ALA A 286 -5.77 -15.06 -16.41
N ALA A 287 -5.44 -16.03 -15.56
CA ALA A 287 -5.99 -17.38 -15.65
C ALA A 287 -7.47 -17.43 -15.27
N GLU A 288 -7.87 -16.63 -14.28
CA GLU A 288 -9.27 -16.54 -13.84
C GLU A 288 -10.15 -15.88 -14.90
N GLN A 289 -9.69 -14.79 -15.51
CA GLN A 289 -10.41 -14.07 -16.57
C GLN A 289 -10.65 -14.93 -17.84
N LYS A 290 -9.76 -15.88 -18.14
CA LYS A 290 -9.91 -16.80 -19.29
C LYS A 290 -10.90 -17.94 -19.03
N GLY A 291 -11.25 -18.20 -17.78
CA GLY A 291 -12.17 -19.26 -17.37
C GLY A 291 -13.61 -18.77 -17.19
N ASP A 292 -13.88 -17.47 -17.31
CA ASP A 292 -15.23 -16.91 -17.23
C ASP A 292 -15.86 -16.88 -18.64
N PRO A 293 -16.80 -17.78 -18.97
CA PRO A 293 -17.59 -17.66 -20.19
C PRO A 293 -18.66 -16.60 -19.91
N SER A 294 -18.42 -15.34 -20.34
CA SER A 294 -19.43 -14.28 -20.42
C SER A 294 -20.67 -14.71 -21.22
#